data_ebc922657b9a61551efda136f749c056
#
_entry.id   ebc922657b9a61551efda136f749c056
#
_cell.length_a   1.000
_cell.length_b   1.000
_cell.length_c   1.000
_cell.angle_alpha   90.00
_cell.angle_beta   90.00
_cell.angle_gamma   90.00
#
_symmetry.space_group_name_H-M   'P 1'
#
loop_
_entity.id
_entity.type
_entity.pdbx_description
1 polymer ?
#
loop_
_entity_poly.entity_id
_entity_poly.type
_entity_poly.pdbx_seq_one_letter_code
_entity_poly.pdbx_strand_id
1 'polypeptide(L)'
;IDVANSLVKESGLPDLPENEKFGELVGDSPMWDQPELASIQRRWRAIADEYADTPEGPRMFVAEAYLPHDRLVRYLESDRLHTSFNFEFLISAWKANSLRTTITESLAAHESVGASATWVLGNHDNVRPVSRYGKEISGLDFSDPSAPHAQFHGTPTDVALGRCRARAAAMLELALPGGAYIYQGEELGLPEVEDLPEETLQDPTWKRSGHTDRGRDGCRVPMPWSGSNAPYGWSTNANTWLSMPSNWAEWTVESEQNDSSSFFALYRALLAERHANPALGVGTMTWNESTDEVLDFSREPGFRCIVNFGAEKVTVDADAVIASSIPLEAQGLSLIHI
;
A
#
# COMPACT_ATOMS: atom_id res chain seq x y z
N ILE A 1 -5.30 -14.82 -1.56
CA ILE A 1 -6.63 -15.35 -1.23
C ILE A 1 -7.50 -14.16 -0.89
N ASP A 2 -8.45 -13.88 -1.74
CA ASP A 2 -9.42 -12.79 -1.60
C ASP A 2 -10.36 -13.09 -0.43
N VAL A 3 -10.67 -12.06 0.37
CA VAL A 3 -11.54 -12.13 1.56
C VAL A 3 -11.27 -13.37 2.42
N ALA A 4 -10.01 -13.60 2.75
CA ALA A 4 -9.54 -14.83 3.37
C ALA A 4 -10.20 -15.14 4.74
N ASN A 5 -10.70 -14.13 5.42
CA ASN A 5 -11.40 -14.23 6.70
C ASN A 5 -12.90 -14.57 6.58
N SER A 6 -13.48 -14.60 5.37
CA SER A 6 -14.93 -14.75 5.15
C SER A 6 -15.35 -16.08 4.52
N LEU A 7 -14.46 -17.07 4.41
CA LEU A 7 -14.76 -18.35 3.73
C LEU A 7 -15.73 -19.25 4.52
N VAL A 8 -15.83 -19.05 5.83
CA VAL A 8 -16.74 -19.78 6.71
C VAL A 8 -17.64 -18.81 7.44
N LYS A 9 -18.88 -19.18 7.61
CA LYS A 9 -19.91 -18.45 8.35
C LYS A 9 -20.26 -19.21 9.62
N GLU A 10 -20.77 -18.50 10.61
CA GLU A 10 -21.28 -19.13 11.83
C GLU A 10 -22.36 -20.16 11.53
N SER A 11 -22.40 -21.25 12.31
CA SER A 11 -23.39 -22.31 12.15
C SER A 11 -24.81 -21.79 12.34
N GLY A 12 -25.71 -22.15 11.42
CA GLY A 12 -27.07 -21.65 11.42
C GLY A 12 -27.26 -20.41 10.55
N LEU A 13 -26.18 -19.82 10.02
CA LEU A 13 -26.20 -18.66 9.15
C LEU A 13 -27.02 -17.48 9.72
N PRO A 14 -26.73 -17.02 10.94
CA PRO A 14 -27.45 -15.90 11.50
C PRO A 14 -27.24 -14.63 10.66
N ASP A 15 -28.27 -13.80 10.58
CA ASP A 15 -28.15 -12.49 9.97
C ASP A 15 -27.27 -11.56 10.82
N LEU A 16 -26.66 -10.56 10.19
CA LEU A 16 -25.99 -9.50 10.91
C LEU A 16 -27.02 -8.70 11.74
N PRO A 17 -26.68 -8.28 12.98
CA PRO A 17 -27.50 -7.35 13.73
C PRO A 17 -27.80 -6.07 12.90
N GLU A 18 -29.02 -5.51 13.06
CA GLU A 18 -29.44 -4.33 12.28
C GLU A 18 -28.50 -3.11 12.40
N ASN A 19 -27.74 -3.04 13.48
CA ASN A 19 -26.77 -1.98 13.73
C ASN A 19 -25.36 -2.29 13.22
N GLU A 20 -25.10 -3.52 12.78
CA GLU A 20 -23.83 -3.88 12.14
C GLU A 20 -23.92 -3.64 10.62
N LYS A 21 -23.06 -2.75 10.13
CA LYS A 21 -22.92 -2.51 8.70
C LYS A 21 -21.96 -3.55 8.10
N PHE A 22 -22.26 -3.97 6.89
CA PHE A 22 -21.34 -4.75 6.07
C PHE A 22 -20.07 -3.90 5.86
N GLY A 23 -18.98 -4.27 6.55
CA GLY A 23 -17.72 -3.51 6.51
C GLY A 23 -17.19 -3.08 7.88
N GLU A 24 -17.90 -3.24 8.97
CA GLU A 24 -17.27 -3.16 10.30
C GLU A 24 -16.37 -4.39 10.50
N LEU A 25 -15.11 -4.20 10.11
CA LEU A 25 -14.08 -5.24 10.04
C LEU A 25 -13.47 -5.53 11.43
N VAL A 26 -13.95 -4.84 12.46
CA VAL A 26 -13.38 -4.87 13.79
C VAL A 26 -14.40 -5.47 14.75
N GLY A 27 -14.19 -6.71 15.17
CA GLY A 27 -15.04 -7.36 16.16
C GLY A 27 -15.45 -8.80 15.81
N ASP A 28 -16.24 -9.38 16.69
CA ASP A 28 -16.82 -10.70 16.48
C ASP A 28 -18.03 -10.59 15.55
N SER A 29 -17.98 -11.32 14.45
CA SER A 29 -19.04 -11.34 13.47
C SER A 29 -19.38 -12.75 13.04
N PRO A 30 -20.66 -13.09 12.83
CA PRO A 30 -21.03 -14.39 12.30
C PRO A 30 -20.58 -14.58 10.84
N MET A 31 -20.16 -13.50 10.17
CA MET A 31 -19.85 -13.50 8.74
C MET A 31 -18.38 -13.82 8.42
N TRP A 32 -17.47 -13.65 9.37
CA TRP A 32 -16.02 -13.83 9.16
C TRP A 32 -15.27 -14.27 10.40
N ASP A 33 -14.00 -14.63 10.20
CA ASP A 33 -13.02 -15.06 11.20
C ASP A 33 -13.47 -16.23 12.08
N GLN A 34 -14.23 -17.16 11.48
CA GLN A 34 -14.71 -18.33 12.17
C GLN A 34 -13.57 -19.33 12.43
N PRO A 35 -13.56 -20.03 13.58
CA PRO A 35 -12.48 -20.95 13.96
C PRO A 35 -12.21 -22.07 12.94
N GLU A 36 -13.22 -22.49 12.21
CA GLU A 36 -13.14 -23.56 11.20
C GLU A 36 -12.23 -23.20 10.01
N LEU A 37 -11.99 -21.90 9.77
CA LEU A 37 -11.06 -21.42 8.74
C LEU A 37 -9.66 -22.03 8.92
N ALA A 38 -9.23 -22.23 10.16
CA ALA A 38 -7.93 -22.81 10.44
C ALA A 38 -7.72 -24.17 9.77
N SER A 39 -8.76 -25.02 9.74
CA SER A 39 -8.69 -26.35 9.11
C SER A 39 -8.52 -26.27 7.59
N ILE A 40 -9.17 -25.28 6.94
CA ILE A 40 -9.05 -25.04 5.50
C ILE A 40 -7.63 -24.54 5.19
N GLN A 41 -7.15 -23.56 5.93
CA GLN A 41 -5.84 -22.95 5.73
C GLN A 41 -4.70 -23.98 5.93
N ARG A 42 -4.78 -24.82 6.94
CA ARG A 42 -3.83 -25.92 7.17
C ARG A 42 -3.79 -26.91 6.02
N ARG A 43 -4.95 -27.24 5.45
CA ARG A 43 -5.01 -28.12 4.29
C ARG A 43 -4.36 -27.47 3.06
N TRP A 44 -4.59 -26.18 2.83
CA TRP A 44 -3.94 -25.45 1.75
C TRP A 44 -2.42 -25.38 1.96
N ARG A 45 -1.99 -25.11 3.19
CA ARG A 45 -0.57 -25.05 3.52
C ARG A 45 0.11 -26.39 3.25
N ALA A 46 -0.47 -27.50 3.69
CA ALA A 46 0.07 -28.83 3.42
C ALA A 46 0.26 -29.08 1.90
N ILE A 47 -0.70 -28.65 1.08
CA ILE A 47 -0.56 -28.74 -0.39
C ILE A 47 0.58 -27.84 -0.91
N ALA A 48 0.69 -26.61 -0.40
CA ALA A 48 1.77 -25.70 -0.82
C ALA A 48 3.16 -26.26 -0.46
N ASP A 49 3.28 -26.89 0.69
CA ASP A 49 4.54 -27.48 1.16
C ASP A 49 5.02 -28.66 0.31
N GLU A 50 4.10 -29.36 -0.41
CA GLU A 50 4.47 -30.41 -1.37
C GLU A 50 5.33 -29.89 -2.55
N TYR A 51 5.29 -28.57 -2.78
CA TYR A 51 6.06 -27.90 -3.85
C TYR A 51 7.42 -27.38 -3.39
N ALA A 52 7.78 -27.48 -2.11
CA ALA A 52 8.98 -26.87 -1.55
C ALA A 52 10.26 -27.30 -2.30
N ASP A 53 10.36 -28.58 -2.65
CA ASP A 53 11.53 -29.18 -3.31
C ASP A 53 11.33 -29.44 -4.82
N THR A 54 10.28 -28.85 -5.42
CA THR A 54 10.06 -29.00 -6.87
C THR A 54 10.96 -28.05 -7.66
N PRO A 55 11.26 -28.34 -8.95
CA PRO A 55 12.04 -27.44 -9.79
C PRO A 55 11.45 -26.04 -9.94
N GLU A 56 10.14 -25.89 -9.82
CA GLU A 56 9.42 -24.63 -9.87
C GLU A 56 9.50 -23.85 -8.55
N GLY A 57 10.05 -24.44 -7.51
CA GLY A 57 10.23 -23.86 -6.19
C GLY A 57 8.95 -23.79 -5.34
N PRO A 58 9.07 -23.26 -4.12
CA PRO A 58 7.98 -23.23 -3.15
C PRO A 58 6.80 -22.39 -3.63
N ARG A 59 5.62 -22.72 -3.14
CA ARG A 59 4.38 -21.96 -3.35
C ARG A 59 4.01 -21.24 -2.06
N MET A 60 3.43 -20.05 -2.19
CA MET A 60 2.99 -19.29 -1.04
C MET A 60 1.55 -18.78 -1.20
N PHE A 61 0.90 -18.57 -0.09
CA PHE A 61 -0.40 -17.94 0.00
C PHE A 61 -0.30 -16.59 0.72
N VAL A 62 -0.95 -15.59 0.14
CA VAL A 62 -1.12 -14.25 0.72
C VAL A 62 -2.58 -14.08 1.10
N ALA A 63 -2.86 -13.75 2.35
CA ALA A 63 -4.21 -13.42 2.79
C ALA A 63 -4.58 -11.98 2.43
N GLU A 64 -5.75 -11.79 1.90
CA GLU A 64 -6.44 -10.52 1.91
C GLU A 64 -7.48 -10.60 3.03
N ALA A 65 -7.19 -9.94 4.16
CA ALA A 65 -8.03 -9.97 5.35
C ALA A 65 -7.86 -8.67 6.16
N TYR A 66 -8.96 -7.96 6.33
CA TYR A 66 -9.02 -6.79 7.21
C TYR A 66 -9.32 -7.29 8.64
N LEU A 67 -8.30 -7.44 9.44
CA LEU A 67 -8.38 -7.90 10.83
C LEU A 67 -7.36 -7.16 11.70
N PRO A 68 -7.65 -6.92 12.98
CA PRO A 68 -6.63 -6.46 13.92
C PRO A 68 -5.43 -7.40 13.98
N HIS A 69 -4.25 -6.87 14.27
CA HIS A 69 -2.99 -7.64 14.23
C HIS A 69 -3.03 -8.94 15.03
N ASP A 70 -3.60 -8.94 16.23
CA ASP A 70 -3.68 -10.11 17.10
C ASP A 70 -4.55 -11.25 16.53
N ARG A 71 -5.51 -10.90 15.67
CA ARG A 71 -6.33 -11.88 14.93
C ARG A 71 -5.67 -12.27 13.62
N LEU A 72 -5.12 -11.31 12.88
CA LEU A 72 -4.48 -11.54 11.60
C LEU A 72 -3.31 -12.51 11.70
N VAL A 73 -2.45 -12.38 12.71
CA VAL A 73 -1.27 -13.25 12.87
C VAL A 73 -1.62 -14.71 13.11
N ARG A 74 -2.83 -15.02 13.59
CA ARG A 74 -3.30 -16.41 13.70
C ARG A 74 -3.41 -17.08 12.33
N TYR A 75 -3.66 -16.32 11.26
CA TYR A 75 -3.68 -16.81 9.88
C TYR A 75 -2.29 -17.13 9.35
N LEU A 76 -1.26 -16.64 10.01
CA LEU A 76 0.15 -16.71 9.60
C LEU A 76 0.97 -17.69 10.48
N GLU A 77 0.31 -18.44 11.34
CA GLU A 77 0.96 -19.54 12.07
C GLU A 77 1.67 -20.49 11.09
N SER A 78 2.73 -21.15 11.53
CA SER A 78 3.65 -21.90 10.66
C SER A 78 2.99 -23.01 9.81
N ASP A 79 1.82 -23.46 10.19
CA ASP A 79 1.01 -24.47 9.48
C ASP A 79 -0.18 -23.88 8.70
N ARG A 80 -0.26 -22.54 8.57
CA ARG A 80 -1.35 -21.84 7.89
C ARG A 80 -0.83 -21.03 6.69
N LEU A 81 -1.37 -19.82 6.42
CA LEU A 81 -0.94 -18.99 5.30
C LEU A 81 0.47 -18.43 5.54
N HIS A 82 1.12 -17.96 4.50
CA HIS A 82 2.52 -17.52 4.59
C HIS A 82 2.66 -16.04 4.98
N THR A 83 1.74 -15.20 4.50
CA THR A 83 1.74 -13.76 4.74
C THR A 83 0.36 -13.17 4.45
N SER A 84 0.17 -11.89 4.77
CA SER A 84 -1.05 -11.13 4.48
C SER A 84 -0.71 -9.73 4.00
N PHE A 85 -1.65 -9.05 3.34
CA PHE A 85 -1.55 -7.61 3.14
C PHE A 85 -1.63 -6.87 4.47
N ASN A 86 -0.88 -5.78 4.59
CA ASN A 86 -0.92 -4.89 5.75
C ASN A 86 -1.83 -3.70 5.46
N PHE A 87 -3.10 -3.87 5.74
CA PHE A 87 -4.08 -2.82 5.50
C PHE A 87 -3.95 -1.65 6.47
N GLU A 88 -3.46 -1.86 7.69
CA GLU A 88 -3.22 -0.78 8.63
C GLU A 88 -2.13 0.18 8.13
N PHE A 89 -1.08 -0.35 7.50
CA PHE A 89 -0.07 0.49 6.87
C PHE A 89 -0.64 1.25 5.66
N LEU A 90 -1.41 0.57 4.81
CA LEU A 90 -2.03 1.15 3.63
C LEU A 90 -2.92 2.35 3.98
N ILE A 91 -3.73 2.24 5.05
CA ILE A 91 -4.69 3.27 5.43
C ILE A 91 -4.15 4.31 6.40
N SER A 92 -2.91 4.13 6.90
CA SER A 92 -2.28 5.06 7.82
C SER A 92 -2.22 6.48 7.24
N ALA A 93 -2.51 7.46 8.10
CA ALA A 93 -2.32 8.85 7.76
C ALA A 93 -0.83 9.16 7.50
N TRP A 94 -0.56 10.14 6.64
CA TRP A 94 0.79 10.66 6.42
C TRP A 94 1.25 11.47 7.65
N LYS A 95 1.55 10.76 8.72
CA LYS A 95 2.03 11.31 10.00
C LYS A 95 3.05 10.36 10.61
N ALA A 96 4.16 10.89 11.11
CA ALA A 96 5.26 10.09 11.66
C ALA A 96 4.79 9.15 12.77
N ASN A 97 4.05 9.64 13.75
CA ASN A 97 3.57 8.82 14.87
C ASN A 97 2.61 7.70 14.41
N SER A 98 1.69 7.97 13.47
CA SER A 98 0.79 6.97 12.92
C SER A 98 1.57 5.83 12.27
N LEU A 99 2.47 6.16 11.35
CA LEU A 99 3.29 5.17 10.65
C LEU A 99 4.27 4.44 11.59
N ARG A 100 4.88 5.15 12.56
CA ARG A 100 5.76 4.51 13.57
C ARG A 100 5.01 3.45 14.37
N THR A 101 3.84 3.77 14.86
CA THR A 101 2.98 2.83 15.63
C THR A 101 2.64 1.63 14.77
N THR A 102 2.07 1.85 13.59
CA THR A 102 1.67 0.77 12.67
C THR A 102 2.85 -0.13 12.29
N ILE A 103 4.01 0.44 11.95
CA ILE A 103 5.21 -0.34 11.61
C ILE A 103 5.68 -1.18 12.80
N THR A 104 5.75 -0.57 13.99
CA THR A 104 6.22 -1.26 15.21
C THR A 104 5.30 -2.42 15.59
N GLU A 105 3.99 -2.18 15.60
CA GLU A 105 2.99 -3.18 15.95
C GLU A 105 2.94 -4.31 14.92
N SER A 106 3.01 -3.97 13.62
CA SER A 106 3.05 -4.97 12.55
C SER A 106 4.27 -5.87 12.65
N LEU A 107 5.46 -5.30 12.86
CA LEU A 107 6.68 -6.10 13.00
C LEU A 107 6.64 -7.02 14.22
N ALA A 108 6.23 -6.49 15.38
CA ALA A 108 6.12 -7.29 16.61
C ALA A 108 5.09 -8.42 16.47
N ALA A 109 3.94 -8.15 15.86
CA ALA A 109 2.90 -9.14 15.66
C ALA A 109 3.37 -10.28 14.73
N HIS A 110 3.96 -9.95 13.59
CA HIS A 110 4.46 -10.97 12.66
C HIS A 110 5.62 -11.77 13.24
N GLU A 111 6.55 -11.14 13.98
CA GLU A 111 7.65 -11.81 14.67
C GLU A 111 7.14 -12.85 15.66
N SER A 112 6.03 -12.56 16.36
CA SER A 112 5.45 -13.46 17.36
C SER A 112 5.06 -14.85 16.82
N VAL A 113 4.81 -14.96 15.51
CA VAL A 113 4.46 -16.20 14.80
C VAL A 113 5.53 -16.62 13.79
N GLY A 114 6.65 -15.91 13.70
CA GLY A 114 7.73 -16.19 12.76
C GLY A 114 7.39 -15.91 11.30
N ALA A 115 6.40 -15.07 11.03
CA ALA A 115 6.01 -14.65 9.70
C ALA A 115 6.72 -13.33 9.29
N SER A 116 6.88 -13.12 7.99
CA SER A 116 7.38 -11.84 7.49
C SER A 116 6.25 -10.83 7.35
N ALA A 117 6.48 -9.61 7.83
CA ALA A 117 5.59 -8.50 7.58
C ALA A 117 5.54 -8.14 6.08
N THR A 118 4.49 -7.46 5.68
CA THR A 118 4.35 -6.90 4.32
C THR A 118 3.95 -5.44 4.38
N TRP A 119 4.25 -4.73 3.31
CA TRP A 119 3.97 -3.30 3.17
C TRP A 119 3.29 -3.05 1.84
N VAL A 120 2.32 -2.15 1.84
CA VAL A 120 1.50 -1.83 0.67
C VAL A 120 1.00 -0.39 0.79
N LEU A 121 1.24 0.42 -0.24
CA LEU A 121 0.79 1.81 -0.28
C LEU A 121 -0.52 1.98 -1.04
N GLY A 122 -0.80 1.13 -1.99
CA GLY A 122 -2.00 1.18 -2.82
C GLY A 122 -2.41 -0.18 -3.36
N ASN A 123 -3.66 -0.27 -3.77
CA ASN A 123 -4.23 -1.44 -4.42
C ASN A 123 -5.43 -1.04 -5.29
N HIS A 124 -6.13 -2.00 -5.87
CA HIS A 124 -7.29 -1.79 -6.71
C HIS A 124 -8.58 -1.43 -5.94
N ASP A 125 -8.51 -1.32 -4.63
CA ASP A 125 -9.64 -1.02 -3.75
C ASP A 125 -9.50 0.32 -3.01
N ASN A 126 -8.36 0.99 -3.12
CA ASN A 126 -8.09 2.22 -2.37
C ASN A 126 -7.60 3.35 -3.29
N VAL A 127 -7.90 4.58 -2.87
CA VAL A 127 -7.44 5.80 -3.56
C VAL A 127 -5.91 5.80 -3.67
N ARG A 128 -5.39 6.09 -4.86
CA ARG A 128 -3.96 6.07 -5.15
C ARG A 128 -3.15 6.95 -4.19
N PRO A 129 -1.92 6.54 -3.81
CA PRO A 129 -1.09 7.23 -2.83
C PRO A 129 -0.88 8.72 -3.12
N VAL A 130 -0.66 9.09 -4.39
CA VAL A 130 -0.49 10.50 -4.77
C VAL A 130 -1.71 11.33 -4.41
N SER A 131 -2.91 10.87 -4.75
CA SER A 131 -4.12 11.63 -4.41
C SER A 131 -4.40 11.60 -2.92
N ARG A 132 -4.28 10.45 -2.27
CA ARG A 132 -4.53 10.31 -0.84
C ARG A 132 -3.58 11.19 -0.01
N TYR A 133 -2.30 11.15 -0.28
CA TYR A 133 -1.30 11.95 0.43
C TYR A 133 -1.29 13.44 0.05
N GLY A 134 -1.94 13.80 -1.07
CA GLY A 134 -2.17 15.18 -1.47
C GLY A 134 -3.37 15.84 -0.81
N LYS A 135 -4.15 15.09 -0.01
CA LYS A 135 -5.30 15.63 0.72
C LYS A 135 -4.93 16.07 2.13
N GLU A 136 -5.75 16.93 2.74
CA GLU A 136 -5.58 17.39 4.11
C GLU A 136 -5.69 16.22 5.10
N ILE A 137 -6.65 15.33 4.89
CA ILE A 137 -6.80 14.08 5.62
C ILE A 137 -6.36 12.95 4.69
N SER A 138 -5.29 12.26 5.06
CA SER A 138 -4.65 11.23 4.22
C SER A 138 -4.81 9.80 4.75
N GLY A 139 -5.31 9.63 5.96
CA GLY A 139 -5.66 8.34 6.57
C GLY A 139 -7.14 8.08 6.55
N LEU A 140 -7.54 6.81 6.64
CA LEU A 140 -8.92 6.43 6.83
C LEU A 140 -9.32 6.53 8.31
N ASP A 141 -10.55 6.98 8.53
CA ASP A 141 -11.21 6.93 9.83
C ASP A 141 -12.22 5.77 9.84
N PHE A 142 -11.89 4.71 10.54
CA PHE A 142 -12.80 3.56 10.67
C PHE A 142 -14.03 3.82 11.54
N SER A 143 -14.04 4.91 12.32
CA SER A 143 -15.24 5.32 13.04
C SER A 143 -16.25 6.01 12.11
N ASP A 144 -15.81 6.47 10.93
CA ASP A 144 -16.71 7.00 9.91
C ASP A 144 -17.42 5.83 9.20
N PRO A 145 -18.76 5.80 9.23
CA PRO A 145 -19.54 4.75 8.57
C PRO A 145 -19.51 4.81 7.04
N SER A 146 -18.88 5.83 6.45
CA SER A 146 -18.73 5.94 5.00
C SER A 146 -17.76 4.90 4.47
N ALA A 147 -17.99 4.47 3.23
CA ALA A 147 -17.01 3.62 2.54
C ALA A 147 -15.65 4.34 2.42
N PRO A 148 -14.53 3.59 2.40
CA PRO A 148 -13.19 4.17 2.33
C PRO A 148 -13.01 5.21 1.22
N HIS A 149 -13.58 4.99 0.05
CA HIS A 149 -13.48 5.93 -1.08
C HIS A 149 -14.28 7.20 -0.82
N ALA A 150 -15.45 7.09 -0.20
CA ALA A 150 -16.33 8.22 0.09
C ALA A 150 -15.66 9.22 1.05
N GLN A 151 -14.81 8.76 1.97
CA GLN A 151 -14.09 9.64 2.89
C GLN A 151 -13.11 10.58 2.17
N PHE A 152 -12.61 10.19 1.01
CA PHE A 152 -11.70 11.01 0.20
C PHE A 152 -12.40 11.78 -0.91
N HIS A 153 -13.64 11.42 -1.25
CA HIS A 153 -14.38 12.05 -2.35
C HIS A 153 -14.72 13.51 -2.04
N GLY A 154 -14.57 14.37 -3.07
CA GLY A 154 -14.88 15.79 -2.97
C GLY A 154 -13.87 16.64 -2.18
N THR A 155 -12.88 16.02 -1.52
CA THR A 155 -11.77 16.75 -0.89
C THR A 155 -10.73 17.10 -1.96
N PRO A 156 -10.31 18.38 -2.07
CA PRO A 156 -9.30 18.78 -3.04
C PRO A 156 -7.97 18.03 -2.88
N THR A 157 -7.34 17.69 -3.99
CA THR A 157 -6.04 17.05 -4.03
C THR A 157 -4.96 18.02 -4.47
N ASP A 158 -3.96 18.28 -3.63
CA ASP A 158 -2.71 18.89 -4.07
C ASP A 158 -1.81 17.79 -4.66
N VAL A 159 -1.83 17.66 -5.99
CA VAL A 159 -1.07 16.61 -6.70
C VAL A 159 0.43 16.80 -6.52
N ALA A 160 0.95 18.03 -6.48
CA ALA A 160 2.37 18.28 -6.31
C ALA A 160 2.86 17.82 -4.94
N LEU A 161 2.14 18.21 -3.88
CA LEU A 161 2.40 17.74 -2.52
C LEU A 161 2.26 16.22 -2.43
N GLY A 162 1.21 15.68 -3.01
CA GLY A 162 0.95 14.24 -3.03
C GLY A 162 2.08 13.44 -3.70
N ARG A 163 2.60 13.93 -4.82
CA ARG A 163 3.76 13.32 -5.49
C ARG A 163 5.02 13.36 -4.61
N CYS A 164 5.30 14.47 -3.94
CA CYS A 164 6.43 14.54 -3.00
C CYS A 164 6.29 13.50 -1.87
N ARG A 165 5.12 13.43 -1.25
CA ARG A 165 4.85 12.48 -0.15
C ARG A 165 4.85 11.03 -0.63
N ALA A 166 4.28 10.73 -1.79
CA ALA A 166 4.28 9.38 -2.37
C ALA A 166 5.71 8.89 -2.69
N ARG A 167 6.61 9.77 -3.16
CA ARG A 167 8.04 9.42 -3.33
C ARG A 167 8.67 9.01 -2.00
N ALA A 168 8.43 9.78 -0.94
CA ALA A 168 8.94 9.48 0.39
C ALA A 168 8.33 8.19 0.95
N ALA A 169 7.04 7.96 0.71
CA ALA A 169 6.35 6.73 1.13
C ALA A 169 6.91 5.49 0.43
N ALA A 170 7.20 5.56 -0.87
CA ALA A 170 7.86 4.48 -1.60
C ALA A 170 9.26 4.15 -1.05
N MET A 171 10.03 5.18 -0.68
CA MET A 171 11.34 5.00 -0.03
C MET A 171 11.19 4.33 1.34
N LEU A 172 10.21 4.77 2.14
CA LEU A 172 9.90 4.15 3.43
C LEU A 172 9.52 2.68 3.26
N GLU A 173 8.53 2.39 2.41
CA GLU A 173 8.03 1.04 2.14
C GLU A 173 9.16 0.09 1.75
N LEU A 174 10.00 0.50 0.78
CA LEU A 174 11.07 -0.33 0.24
C LEU A 174 12.30 -0.43 1.18
N ALA A 175 12.40 0.40 2.21
CA ALA A 175 13.41 0.31 3.25
C ALA A 175 13.00 -0.61 4.42
N LEU A 176 11.72 -0.89 4.60
CA LEU A 176 11.21 -1.72 5.68
C LEU A 176 11.53 -3.22 5.49
N PRO A 177 11.70 -4.00 6.58
CA PRO A 177 11.91 -5.45 6.51
C PRO A 177 10.64 -6.19 6.09
N GLY A 178 10.78 -7.23 5.30
CA GLY A 178 9.66 -8.06 4.84
C GLY A 178 9.33 -7.88 3.36
N GLY A 179 8.10 -8.15 2.94
CA GLY A 179 7.63 -8.02 1.57
C GLY A 179 7.09 -6.63 1.25
N ALA A 180 7.20 -6.18 0.00
CA ALA A 180 6.56 -4.94 -0.47
C ALA A 180 5.69 -5.26 -1.69
N TYR A 181 4.51 -4.64 -1.76
CA TYR A 181 3.57 -4.80 -2.85
C TYR A 181 3.35 -3.46 -3.55
N ILE A 182 3.72 -3.40 -4.81
CA ILE A 182 3.60 -2.21 -5.64
C ILE A 182 2.39 -2.38 -6.55
N TYR A 183 1.42 -1.48 -6.44
CA TYR A 183 0.26 -1.46 -7.32
C TYR A 183 0.58 -0.74 -8.63
N GLN A 184 0.03 -1.23 -9.73
CA GLN A 184 0.25 -0.67 -11.06
C GLN A 184 -0.01 0.85 -11.11
N GLY A 185 0.96 1.61 -11.64
CA GLY A 185 0.92 3.06 -11.73
C GLY A 185 1.50 3.81 -10.52
N GLU A 186 1.83 3.14 -9.42
CA GLU A 186 2.62 3.74 -8.34
C GLU A 186 4.01 4.13 -8.83
N GLU A 187 4.63 3.27 -9.63
CA GLU A 187 5.94 3.48 -10.24
C GLU A 187 5.98 4.65 -11.23
N LEU A 188 4.82 5.19 -11.60
CA LEU A 188 4.67 6.42 -12.40
C LEU A 188 4.17 7.60 -11.57
N GLY A 189 3.87 7.37 -10.29
CA GLY A 189 3.26 8.39 -9.43
C GLY A 189 1.92 8.88 -9.95
N LEU A 190 1.09 7.98 -10.49
CA LEU A 190 -0.23 8.34 -11.01
C LEU A 190 -1.16 8.79 -9.90
N PRO A 191 -1.88 9.91 -10.08
CA PRO A 191 -2.98 10.28 -9.20
C PRO A 191 -4.23 9.42 -9.46
N GLU A 192 -5.17 9.48 -8.54
CA GLU A 192 -6.52 8.97 -8.72
C GLU A 192 -7.25 9.73 -9.82
N VAL A 193 -8.08 9.04 -10.59
CA VAL A 193 -8.97 9.69 -11.56
C VAL A 193 -10.31 9.95 -10.88
N GLU A 194 -10.44 11.12 -10.26
CA GLU A 194 -11.59 11.47 -9.42
C GLU A 194 -12.80 11.96 -10.22
N ASP A 195 -12.61 12.32 -11.51
CA ASP A 195 -13.58 12.97 -12.38
C ASP A 195 -14.08 12.10 -13.55
N LEU A 196 -13.99 10.78 -13.42
CA LEU A 196 -14.56 9.87 -14.42
C LEU A 196 -16.00 10.26 -14.73
N PRO A 197 -16.45 10.29 -16.01
CA PRO A 197 -17.85 10.52 -16.33
C PRO A 197 -18.75 9.46 -15.67
N GLU A 198 -19.86 9.88 -15.08
CA GLU A 198 -20.76 9.00 -14.30
C GLU A 198 -21.29 7.81 -15.10
N GLU A 199 -21.53 8.03 -16.40
CA GLU A 199 -21.98 7.00 -17.32
C GLU A 199 -20.93 5.92 -17.61
N THR A 200 -19.64 6.18 -17.27
CA THR A 200 -18.54 5.24 -17.45
C THR A 200 -18.22 4.43 -16.19
N LEU A 201 -18.80 4.79 -15.05
CA LEU A 201 -18.56 4.11 -13.79
C LEU A 201 -19.07 2.66 -13.83
N GLN A 202 -18.20 1.73 -13.44
CA GLN A 202 -18.44 0.28 -13.52
C GLN A 202 -18.56 -0.37 -12.13
N ASP A 203 -17.98 0.26 -11.08
CA ASP A 203 -18.07 -0.29 -9.73
C ASP A 203 -19.54 -0.36 -9.27
N PRO A 204 -20.00 -1.56 -8.82
CA PRO A 204 -21.35 -1.71 -8.28
C PRO A 204 -21.70 -0.75 -7.14
N THR A 205 -20.70 -0.21 -6.45
CA THR A 205 -20.86 0.75 -5.36
C THR A 205 -21.63 1.98 -5.83
N TRP A 206 -21.36 2.49 -7.04
CA TRP A 206 -22.09 3.62 -7.62
C TRP A 206 -23.61 3.43 -7.62
N LYS A 207 -24.07 2.27 -8.06
CA LYS A 207 -25.51 1.94 -8.09
C LYS A 207 -26.06 1.62 -6.69
N ARG A 208 -25.29 0.89 -5.87
CA ARG A 208 -25.71 0.48 -4.53
C ARG A 208 -25.86 1.64 -3.56
N SER A 209 -25.01 2.66 -3.70
CA SER A 209 -25.05 3.88 -2.87
C SER A 209 -26.14 4.87 -3.30
N GLY A 210 -26.92 4.55 -4.36
CA GLY A 210 -27.87 5.51 -4.93
C GLY A 210 -27.19 6.69 -5.62
N HIS A 211 -26.01 6.46 -6.24
CA HIS A 211 -25.22 7.43 -6.98
C HIS A 211 -24.57 8.52 -6.07
N THR A 212 -24.15 8.13 -4.88
CA THR A 212 -23.45 9.03 -3.93
C THR A 212 -21.99 8.66 -3.72
N ASP A 213 -21.63 7.37 -3.90
CA ASP A 213 -20.26 6.89 -3.78
C ASP A 213 -19.77 6.37 -5.14
N ARG A 214 -18.74 7.04 -5.69
CA ARG A 214 -18.17 6.72 -7.01
C ARG A 214 -17.40 5.41 -7.04
N GLY A 215 -17.16 4.81 -5.88
CA GLY A 215 -16.45 3.53 -5.75
C GLY A 215 -14.98 3.62 -6.15
N ARG A 216 -14.47 2.53 -6.70
CA ARG A 216 -13.04 2.25 -6.88
C ARG A 216 -12.53 2.45 -8.31
N ASP A 217 -13.34 2.91 -9.22
CA ASP A 217 -12.98 2.96 -10.65
C ASP A 217 -11.78 3.87 -10.92
N GLY A 218 -11.61 4.93 -10.14
CA GLY A 218 -10.53 5.91 -10.32
C GLY A 218 -9.12 5.33 -10.18
N CYS A 219 -8.93 4.33 -9.30
CA CYS A 219 -7.64 3.64 -9.18
C CYS A 219 -7.46 2.48 -10.19
N ARG A 220 -8.52 2.13 -10.94
CA ARG A 220 -8.53 1.01 -11.89
C ARG A 220 -8.38 1.42 -13.35
N VAL A 221 -8.23 2.71 -13.61
CA VAL A 221 -7.97 3.24 -14.95
C VAL A 221 -6.71 2.58 -15.54
N PRO A 222 -6.71 2.20 -16.83
CA PRO A 222 -5.56 1.56 -17.47
C PRO A 222 -4.28 2.36 -17.33
N MET A 223 -3.14 1.66 -17.22
CA MET A 223 -1.82 2.26 -17.08
C MET A 223 -1.35 2.87 -18.42
N PRO A 224 -0.80 4.09 -18.44
CA PRO A 224 -0.29 4.72 -19.65
C PRO A 224 1.13 4.21 -19.98
N TRP A 225 1.29 3.63 -21.17
CA TRP A 225 2.57 3.06 -21.62
C TRP A 225 3.38 4.00 -22.51
N SER A 226 2.76 4.60 -23.54
CA SER A 226 3.49 5.38 -24.53
C SER A 226 2.59 6.34 -25.30
N GLY A 227 3.21 7.31 -25.97
CA GLY A 227 2.52 8.27 -26.82
C GLY A 227 1.92 9.44 -26.05
N SER A 228 1.34 10.39 -26.80
CA SER A 228 0.85 11.67 -26.26
C SER A 228 -0.67 11.77 -26.10
N ASN A 229 -1.40 10.73 -26.46
CA ASN A 229 -2.87 10.73 -26.43
C ASN A 229 -3.39 9.40 -25.88
N ALA A 230 -4.52 9.46 -25.18
CA ALA A 230 -5.22 8.26 -24.76
C ALA A 230 -5.55 7.37 -25.98
N PRO A 231 -5.45 6.06 -25.85
CA PRO A 231 -5.20 5.27 -24.65
C PRO A 231 -3.71 5.01 -24.32
N TYR A 232 -2.81 5.88 -24.67
CA TYR A 232 -1.38 5.85 -24.30
C TYR A 232 -0.71 4.48 -24.47
N GLY A 233 -0.89 3.85 -25.63
CA GLY A 233 -0.29 2.56 -25.95
C GLY A 233 -0.89 1.35 -25.21
N TRP A 234 -1.89 1.54 -24.35
CA TRP A 234 -2.59 0.44 -23.68
C TRP A 234 -3.32 -0.46 -24.68
N SER A 235 -3.96 0.15 -25.69
CA SER A 235 -4.75 -0.56 -26.70
C SER A 235 -4.69 0.17 -28.03
N THR A 236 -4.96 -0.53 -29.12
CA THR A 236 -5.23 0.05 -30.43
C THR A 236 -6.65 0.61 -30.55
N ASN A 237 -7.57 0.21 -29.64
CA ASN A 237 -8.90 0.75 -29.53
C ASN A 237 -8.92 1.94 -28.58
N ALA A 238 -9.39 3.08 -29.04
CA ALA A 238 -9.51 4.29 -28.24
C ALA A 238 -10.48 4.16 -27.05
N ASN A 239 -11.46 3.23 -27.15
CA ASN A 239 -12.41 2.95 -26.08
C ASN A 239 -11.84 1.93 -25.13
N THR A 240 -11.36 2.36 -23.97
CA THR A 240 -10.94 1.53 -22.85
C THR A 240 -12.14 1.26 -21.93
N TRP A 241 -12.02 0.24 -21.06
CA TRP A 241 -13.06 -0.08 -20.09
C TRP A 241 -13.40 1.11 -19.17
N LEU A 242 -12.37 1.80 -18.67
CA LEU A 242 -12.47 3.09 -18.00
C LEU A 242 -11.69 4.11 -18.83
N SER A 243 -12.23 5.33 -18.96
CA SER A 243 -11.59 6.38 -19.74
C SER A 243 -10.31 6.87 -19.07
N MET A 244 -9.29 7.10 -19.90
CA MET A 244 -8.01 7.63 -19.43
C MET A 244 -7.98 9.15 -19.53
N PRO A 245 -7.43 9.87 -18.53
CA PRO A 245 -7.29 11.32 -18.57
C PRO A 245 -6.46 11.79 -19.76
N SER A 246 -6.83 12.91 -20.37
CA SER A 246 -6.12 13.46 -21.55
C SER A 246 -4.76 14.09 -21.24
N ASN A 247 -4.46 14.31 -19.96
CA ASN A 247 -3.23 14.96 -19.46
C ASN A 247 -2.17 14.01 -18.93
N TRP A 248 -2.27 12.69 -19.20
CA TRP A 248 -1.31 11.70 -18.70
C TRP A 248 -0.10 11.45 -19.60
N ALA A 249 0.07 12.24 -20.67
CA ALA A 249 1.19 12.05 -21.61
C ALA A 249 2.58 12.15 -20.97
N GLU A 250 2.75 13.01 -19.98
CA GLU A 250 3.99 13.16 -19.24
C GLU A 250 4.28 12.05 -18.23
N TRP A 251 3.26 11.25 -17.85
CA TRP A 251 3.36 10.14 -16.89
C TRP A 251 3.30 8.77 -17.55
N THR A 252 3.56 8.69 -18.86
CA THR A 252 3.70 7.39 -19.54
C THR A 252 5.03 6.73 -19.16
N VAL A 253 5.08 5.40 -19.22
CA VAL A 253 6.34 4.65 -19.06
C VAL A 253 7.40 5.16 -20.03
N GLU A 254 7.03 5.43 -21.30
CA GLU A 254 7.95 5.95 -22.33
C GLU A 254 8.53 7.31 -21.93
N SER A 255 7.73 8.21 -21.37
CA SER A 255 8.19 9.52 -20.91
C SER A 255 9.10 9.40 -19.68
N GLU A 256 8.65 8.68 -18.66
CA GLU A 256 9.35 8.61 -17.38
C GLU A 256 10.63 7.75 -17.42
N GLN A 257 10.73 6.75 -18.28
CA GLN A 257 11.94 5.91 -18.36
C GLN A 257 13.19 6.68 -18.80
N ASN A 258 13.04 7.81 -19.46
CA ASN A 258 14.12 8.68 -19.96
C ASN A 258 14.40 9.88 -19.04
N ASP A 259 13.61 10.05 -17.96
CA ASP A 259 13.78 11.10 -16.96
C ASP A 259 14.36 10.52 -15.67
N SER A 260 15.60 10.88 -15.35
CA SER A 260 16.28 10.42 -14.12
C SER A 260 15.64 10.94 -12.82
N SER A 261 14.79 11.96 -12.89
CA SER A 261 14.05 12.53 -11.75
C SER A 261 12.66 11.93 -11.56
N SER A 262 12.21 11.06 -12.48
CA SER A 262 10.88 10.47 -12.50
C SER A 262 10.60 9.52 -11.35
N PHE A 263 9.33 9.16 -11.15
CA PHE A 263 8.94 8.07 -10.25
C PHE A 263 9.49 6.73 -10.73
N PHE A 264 9.44 6.47 -12.03
CA PHE A 264 9.97 5.25 -12.62
C PHE A 264 11.46 5.06 -12.32
N ALA A 265 12.26 6.12 -12.48
CA ALA A 265 13.68 6.09 -12.15
C ALA A 265 13.91 5.84 -10.65
N LEU A 266 13.11 6.47 -9.77
CA LEU A 266 13.17 6.25 -8.32
C LEU A 266 12.89 4.79 -7.97
N TYR A 267 11.76 4.22 -8.42
CA TYR A 267 11.39 2.84 -8.13
C TYR A 267 12.44 1.85 -8.63
N ARG A 268 12.97 2.05 -9.83
CA ARG A 268 14.08 1.22 -10.35
C ARG A 268 15.32 1.26 -9.46
N ALA A 269 15.71 2.45 -9.00
CA ALA A 269 16.86 2.60 -8.12
C ALA A 269 16.62 1.93 -6.75
N LEU A 270 15.46 2.15 -6.15
CA LEU A 270 15.10 1.58 -4.86
C LEU A 270 15.01 0.04 -4.91
N LEU A 271 14.41 -0.52 -5.97
CA LEU A 271 14.32 -1.96 -6.15
C LEU A 271 15.69 -2.58 -6.41
N ALA A 272 16.55 -1.93 -7.20
CA ALA A 272 17.92 -2.38 -7.41
C ALA A 272 18.70 -2.40 -6.10
N GLU A 273 18.59 -1.34 -5.29
CA GLU A 273 19.22 -1.27 -3.97
C GLU A 273 18.67 -2.35 -3.04
N ARG A 274 17.34 -2.51 -2.98
CA ARG A 274 16.70 -3.53 -2.15
C ARG A 274 17.17 -4.95 -2.48
N HIS A 275 17.46 -5.25 -3.75
CA HIS A 275 18.00 -6.55 -4.17
C HIS A 275 19.50 -6.70 -3.88
N ALA A 276 20.27 -5.64 -3.99
CA ALA A 276 21.73 -5.68 -3.86
C ALA A 276 22.22 -5.53 -2.42
N ASN A 277 21.48 -4.78 -1.58
CA ASN A 277 21.91 -4.43 -0.22
C ASN A 277 21.43 -5.47 0.80
N PRO A 278 22.38 -6.20 1.45
CA PRO A 278 22.01 -7.22 2.45
C PRO A 278 21.20 -6.66 3.63
N ALA A 279 21.39 -5.38 3.98
CA ALA A 279 20.63 -4.74 5.05
C ALA A 279 19.12 -4.69 4.76
N LEU A 280 18.74 -4.52 3.49
CA LEU A 280 17.35 -4.45 3.06
C LEU A 280 16.69 -5.82 2.87
N GLY A 281 17.47 -6.90 2.89
CA GLY A 281 16.98 -8.27 2.91
C GLY A 281 16.64 -8.73 4.34
N VAL A 282 17.55 -9.49 4.93
CA VAL A 282 17.40 -10.11 6.26
C VAL A 282 17.87 -9.24 7.42
N GLY A 283 18.33 -8.02 7.14
CA GLY A 283 18.87 -7.10 8.16
C GLY A 283 17.81 -6.74 9.20
N THR A 284 18.27 -6.64 10.46
CA THR A 284 17.41 -6.18 11.56
C THR A 284 17.07 -4.70 11.43
N MET A 285 15.95 -4.29 12.01
CA MET A 285 15.54 -2.89 12.06
C MET A 285 15.54 -2.38 13.49
N THR A 286 16.08 -1.18 13.68
CA THR A 286 16.10 -0.49 14.98
C THR A 286 15.71 0.97 14.78
N TRP A 287 14.75 1.45 15.57
CA TRP A 287 14.43 2.88 15.61
C TRP A 287 15.57 3.67 16.25
N ASN A 288 15.95 4.76 15.62
CA ASN A 288 16.87 5.74 16.17
C ASN A 288 16.11 6.83 16.96
N GLU A 289 16.80 7.56 17.82
CA GLU A 289 16.24 8.74 18.48
C GLU A 289 15.92 9.82 17.43
N SER A 290 14.71 10.34 17.46
CA SER A 290 14.22 11.38 16.55
C SER A 290 13.07 12.14 17.18
N THR A 291 12.70 13.28 16.58
CA THR A 291 11.51 14.04 16.99
C THR A 291 10.22 13.30 16.59
N ASP A 292 9.10 13.74 17.12
CA ASP A 292 7.77 13.18 16.80
C ASP A 292 7.38 13.35 15.33
N GLU A 293 8.06 14.24 14.60
CA GLU A 293 7.82 14.51 13.18
C GLU A 293 8.80 13.79 12.25
N VAL A 294 9.70 12.96 12.78
CA VAL A 294 10.74 12.28 12.00
C VAL A 294 10.69 10.78 12.26
N LEU A 295 10.57 9.99 11.21
CA LEU A 295 10.89 8.57 11.25
C LEU A 295 12.37 8.41 10.92
N ASP A 296 13.08 7.73 11.79
CA ASP A 296 14.50 7.44 11.64
C ASP A 296 14.77 6.03 12.13
N PHE A 297 15.25 5.16 11.25
CA PHE A 297 15.60 3.80 11.60
C PHE A 297 16.82 3.30 10.84
N SER A 298 17.54 2.41 11.49
CA SER A 298 18.67 1.70 10.91
C SER A 298 18.30 0.27 10.53
N ARG A 299 18.93 -0.23 9.47
CA ARG A 299 18.92 -1.63 9.04
C ARG A 299 20.35 -2.12 8.99
N GLU A 300 20.65 -3.21 9.69
CA GLU A 300 21.99 -3.78 9.68
C GLU A 300 22.21 -4.70 8.47
N PRO A 301 23.43 -4.64 7.84
CA PRO A 301 24.56 -3.76 8.18
C PRO A 301 24.50 -2.41 7.45
N GLY A 302 24.57 -1.31 8.20
CA GLY A 302 24.99 -0.01 7.67
C GLY A 302 24.02 0.75 6.77
N PHE A 303 22.72 0.46 6.79
CA PHE A 303 21.69 1.23 6.07
C PHE A 303 20.83 2.04 7.05
N ARG A 304 20.43 3.25 6.65
CA ARG A 304 19.55 4.12 7.42
C ARG A 304 18.47 4.74 6.53
N CYS A 305 17.26 4.79 7.02
CA CYS A 305 16.14 5.47 6.37
C CYS A 305 15.63 6.59 7.27
N ILE A 306 15.47 7.78 6.71
CA ILE A 306 14.96 8.94 7.42
C ILE A 306 13.84 9.56 6.60
N VAL A 307 12.69 9.80 7.24
CA VAL A 307 11.55 10.49 6.64
C VAL A 307 11.13 11.62 7.56
N ASN A 308 11.19 12.84 7.06
CA ASN A 308 10.80 14.06 7.77
C ASN A 308 9.38 14.45 7.36
N PHE A 309 8.45 14.51 8.30
CA PHE A 309 7.05 14.91 8.12
C PHE A 309 6.80 16.35 8.54
N GLY A 310 7.78 16.97 9.20
CA GLY A 310 7.69 18.33 9.71
C GLY A 310 8.22 19.36 8.71
N ALA A 311 7.98 20.64 9.03
CA ALA A 311 8.46 21.77 8.25
C ALA A 311 9.93 22.13 8.51
N GLU A 312 10.49 21.68 9.64
CA GLU A 312 11.86 22.00 10.04
C GLU A 312 12.86 21.10 9.30
N LYS A 313 13.98 21.71 8.89
CA LYS A 313 15.07 20.97 8.22
C LYS A 313 15.72 19.97 9.17
N VAL A 314 15.92 18.75 8.69
CA VAL A 314 16.69 17.71 9.39
C VAL A 314 18.06 17.59 8.72
N THR A 315 19.12 17.77 9.51
CA THR A 315 20.49 17.54 9.04
C THR A 315 20.88 16.10 9.35
N VAL A 316 21.36 15.40 8.35
CA VAL A 316 21.76 14.00 8.43
C VAL A 316 23.26 13.90 8.17
N ASP A 317 23.97 13.21 9.04
CA ASP A 317 25.35 12.80 8.79
C ASP A 317 25.34 11.38 8.21
N ALA A 318 25.85 11.24 6.99
CA ALA A 318 25.87 9.96 6.27
C ALA A 318 27.08 9.93 5.32
N ASP A 319 27.70 8.75 5.20
CA ASP A 319 28.83 8.54 4.28
C ASP A 319 28.42 8.66 2.82
N ALA A 320 27.20 8.25 2.49
CA ALA A 320 26.61 8.35 1.16
C ALA A 320 25.08 8.42 1.21
N VAL A 321 24.49 9.10 0.22
CA VAL A 321 23.03 9.10 -0.02
C VAL A 321 22.75 8.23 -1.22
N ILE A 322 21.94 7.17 -1.01
CA ILE A 322 21.55 6.23 -2.05
C ILE A 322 20.42 6.82 -2.88
N ALA A 323 19.41 7.38 -2.21
CA ALA A 323 18.25 7.98 -2.85
C ALA A 323 17.68 9.12 -1.98
N SER A 324 17.02 10.07 -2.63
CA SER A 324 16.26 11.13 -1.98
C SER A 324 14.96 11.40 -2.73
N SER A 325 13.88 11.69 -2.00
CA SER A 325 12.58 12.04 -2.59
C SER A 325 12.53 13.45 -3.16
N ILE A 326 13.43 14.32 -2.72
CA ILE A 326 13.63 15.70 -3.19
C ILE A 326 15.11 15.96 -3.44
N PRO A 327 15.48 17.01 -4.22
CA PRO A 327 16.86 17.44 -4.36
C PRO A 327 17.46 17.83 -2.99
N LEU A 328 18.66 17.35 -2.72
CA LEU A 328 19.40 17.68 -1.50
C LEU A 328 20.23 18.95 -1.70
N GLU A 329 20.29 19.80 -0.67
CA GLU A 329 21.20 20.97 -0.67
C GLU A 329 22.65 20.51 -0.46
N ALA A 330 23.58 21.06 -1.24
CA ALA A 330 24.97 20.60 -1.36
C ALA A 330 25.86 20.79 -0.10
N GLN A 331 25.35 21.36 0.99
CA GLN A 331 26.09 21.56 2.23
C GLN A 331 25.26 21.11 3.45
N GLY A 332 25.53 19.88 3.88
CA GLY A 332 24.78 19.23 4.94
C GLY A 332 23.47 18.65 4.38
N LEU A 333 23.41 17.32 4.31
CA LEU A 333 22.27 16.61 3.80
C LEU A 333 20.99 17.00 4.57
N SER A 334 20.20 17.89 4.00
CA SER A 334 18.94 18.32 4.62
C SER A 334 17.79 17.64 3.88
N LEU A 335 17.07 16.76 4.57
CA LEU A 335 15.83 16.19 4.07
C LEU A 335 14.67 17.09 4.51
N ILE A 336 14.04 17.78 3.57
CA ILE A 336 12.76 18.48 3.81
C ILE A 336 11.67 17.64 3.15
N HIS A 337 10.71 17.21 3.94
CA HIS A 337 9.43 16.75 3.44
C HIS A 337 8.36 17.67 4.00
N ILE A 338 7.60 18.29 3.14
CA ILE A 338 6.42 19.08 3.49
C ILE A 338 5.20 18.18 3.33
#